data_6cad8dae27f8e2618e6a0fd23b09e455
#
_entry.id   6cad8dae27f8e2618e6a0fd23b09e455
#
_cell.length_a   1.000
_cell.length_b   1.000
_cell.length_c   1.000
_cell.angle_alpha   90.00
_cell.angle_beta   90.00
_cell.angle_gamma   90.00
#
_symmetry.space_group_name_H-M   'P 1'
#
loop_
_entity.id
_entity.type
_entity.pdbx_description
1 polymer ?
#
loop_
_entity_poly.entity_id
_entity_poly.type
_entity_poly.pdbx_seq_one_letter_code
_entity_poly.pdbx_strand_id
1 'polypeptide(L)'
;MFGNGEVNEHDTHGVFEKAVLAHATDKELQNASTSGGLVTATILGMMEAGEVDGAVCLVSDETTFWKGKVIIARTRDELFAALKSKYAITATNAIFSEIIATPGRYVFVGLPCQIHGFHKAALLNKVLAERVVLTIALFCHAAVDHQGFRVIWDTLPDEIAKRSVRYISRVGKHPGSPCVELDDGTLYPVYFGHKKGYRPTSIEMINMLYRLYTPKRCMTCFDALGEFADIAVGDPWMPPPEDDIRFKDGWSFGLYRTNRGLRTLSLLQEQGALQVREVTRKEGLACNRLMAEEKRLRARRMITRDLEKGAPVPEYHMFFSAPRGIGAVKAAANAFTHSLCFFPQLRDGVLSFLLSEWGYPLLYLNRQRRIAKFRFRDFKSKVTRNLFGRK
;
A
#
# COMPACT_ATOMS: atom_id res chain seq x y z
N MET A 1 19.93 8.12 -12.73
CA MET A 1 18.55 7.65 -12.44
C MET A 1 18.28 7.57 -10.95
N PHE A 2 19.21 7.16 -10.17
CA PHE A 2 19.10 6.98 -8.73
C PHE A 2 20.08 7.91 -8.04
N GLY A 3 20.00 9.20 -8.13
CA GLY A 3 20.95 10.14 -7.53
C GLY A 3 22.36 9.54 -7.34
N ASN A 4 23.38 10.27 -7.28
CA ASN A 4 24.75 9.74 -7.11
C ASN A 4 25.02 9.13 -5.71
N GLY A 5 23.98 8.76 -4.95
CA GLY A 5 24.10 8.14 -3.64
C GLY A 5 24.03 6.63 -3.73
N GLU A 6 24.99 5.94 -3.14
CA GLU A 6 24.88 4.51 -2.88
C GLU A 6 23.61 4.22 -2.10
N VAL A 7 22.79 3.28 -2.58
CA VAL A 7 21.58 2.84 -1.86
C VAL A 7 22.05 2.13 -0.59
N ASN A 8 21.90 2.78 0.55
CA ASN A 8 22.25 2.19 1.83
C ASN A 8 21.23 1.11 2.22
N GLU A 9 21.66 -0.12 2.39
CA GLU A 9 20.78 -1.23 2.80
C GLU A 9 20.10 -1.00 4.15
N HIS A 10 20.61 -0.09 4.98
CA HIS A 10 20.04 0.29 6.27
C HIS A 10 19.11 1.50 6.20
N ASP A 11 19.12 2.26 5.12
CA ASP A 11 18.21 3.38 4.92
C ASP A 11 16.87 2.87 4.41
N THR A 12 15.86 2.89 5.25
CA THR A 12 14.53 2.35 4.96
C THR A 12 13.66 3.26 4.10
N HIS A 13 14.01 4.54 3.97
CA HIS A 13 13.20 5.54 3.25
C HIS A 13 13.79 5.91 1.90
N GLY A 14 15.07 5.60 1.66
CA GLY A 14 15.80 6.09 0.50
C GLY A 14 15.97 7.62 0.53
N VAL A 15 16.48 8.18 -0.56
CA VAL A 15 16.66 9.63 -0.71
C VAL A 15 15.32 10.30 -0.99
N PHE A 16 15.01 11.39 -0.30
CA PHE A 16 13.88 12.26 -0.60
C PHE A 16 14.22 13.71 -0.25
N GLU A 17 13.67 14.63 -1.02
CA GLU A 17 13.88 16.08 -0.86
C GLU A 17 12.88 16.66 0.13
N LYS A 18 11.61 16.23 0.05
CA LYS A 18 10.53 16.76 0.88
C LYS A 18 9.59 15.64 1.33
N ALA A 19 9.11 15.75 2.58
CA ALA A 19 8.05 14.89 3.13
C ALA A 19 6.87 15.79 3.54
N VAL A 20 5.65 15.35 3.23
CA VAL A 20 4.44 16.13 3.52
C VAL A 20 3.31 15.21 4.01
N LEU A 21 2.43 15.78 4.82
CA LEU A 21 1.07 15.33 4.97
C LEU A 21 0.20 16.16 4.01
N ALA A 22 -0.66 15.50 3.23
CA ALA A 22 -1.53 16.22 2.30
C ALA A 22 -2.90 15.55 2.16
N HIS A 23 -3.89 16.36 1.82
CA HIS A 23 -5.18 15.87 1.36
C HIS A 23 -5.72 16.72 0.22
N ALA A 24 -6.60 16.16 -0.61
CA ALA A 24 -7.32 16.90 -1.63
C ALA A 24 -8.21 17.98 -0.99
N THR A 25 -8.26 19.17 -1.58
CA THR A 25 -9.20 20.23 -1.18
C THR A 25 -10.62 19.91 -1.62
N ASP A 26 -10.76 19.19 -2.72
CA ASP A 26 -12.01 18.58 -3.17
C ASP A 26 -12.52 17.58 -2.14
N LYS A 27 -13.65 17.92 -1.49
CA LYS A 27 -14.24 17.13 -0.41
C LYS A 27 -14.84 15.81 -0.89
N GLU A 28 -15.40 15.78 -2.10
CA GLU A 28 -15.91 14.56 -2.71
C GLU A 28 -14.77 13.57 -2.89
N LEU A 29 -13.66 14.01 -3.51
CA LEU A 29 -12.48 13.19 -3.71
C LEU A 29 -11.86 12.73 -2.38
N GLN A 30 -11.70 13.62 -1.39
CA GLN A 30 -11.17 13.27 -0.08
C GLN A 30 -11.99 12.17 0.59
N ASN A 31 -13.32 12.30 0.59
CA ASN A 31 -14.24 11.34 1.22
C ASN A 31 -14.29 10.01 0.46
N ALA A 32 -14.26 10.05 -0.87
CA ALA A 32 -14.25 8.86 -1.70
C ALA A 32 -12.91 8.10 -1.63
N SER A 33 -11.83 8.75 -1.27
CA SER A 33 -10.48 8.18 -1.22
C SER A 33 -10.28 7.19 -0.08
N THR A 34 -9.20 6.44 -0.12
CA THR A 34 -8.76 5.53 0.96
C THR A 34 -8.12 6.30 2.11
N SER A 35 -7.45 7.41 1.79
CA SER A 35 -6.69 8.27 2.68
C SER A 35 -6.99 9.73 2.30
N GLY A 36 -6.01 10.61 2.12
CA GLY A 36 -6.22 12.02 1.78
C GLY A 36 -6.53 12.32 0.30
N GLY A 37 -6.53 11.35 -0.60
CA GLY A 37 -6.78 11.56 -2.02
C GLY A 37 -5.61 12.16 -2.81
N LEU A 38 -4.40 12.21 -2.22
CA LEU A 38 -3.22 12.84 -2.81
C LEU A 38 -2.90 12.38 -4.23
N VAL A 39 -2.93 11.06 -4.49
CA VAL A 39 -2.59 10.51 -5.82
C VAL A 39 -3.56 11.00 -6.88
N THR A 40 -4.86 10.87 -6.63
CA THR A 40 -5.89 11.25 -7.61
C THR A 40 -5.95 12.76 -7.81
N ALA A 41 -5.80 13.56 -6.73
CA ALA A 41 -5.69 15.01 -6.84
C ALA A 41 -4.46 15.43 -7.65
N THR A 42 -3.33 14.73 -7.48
CA THR A 42 -2.12 14.98 -8.30
C THR A 42 -2.40 14.77 -9.78
N ILE A 43 -3.05 13.66 -10.14
CA ILE A 43 -3.32 13.34 -11.53
C ILE A 43 -4.32 14.35 -12.12
N LEU A 44 -5.41 14.65 -11.41
CA LEU A 44 -6.42 15.62 -11.86
C LEU A 44 -5.81 17.02 -12.09
N GLY A 45 -5.03 17.52 -11.12
CA GLY A 45 -4.40 18.84 -11.27
C GLY A 45 -3.40 18.91 -12.42
N MET A 46 -2.65 17.84 -12.68
CA MET A 46 -1.77 17.75 -13.85
C MET A 46 -2.55 17.66 -15.18
N MET A 47 -3.69 16.98 -15.20
CA MET A 47 -4.57 16.93 -16.39
C MET A 47 -5.20 18.30 -16.64
N GLU A 48 -5.68 18.99 -15.61
CA GLU A 48 -6.25 20.34 -15.69
C GLU A 48 -5.23 21.38 -16.16
N ALA A 49 -3.96 21.21 -15.76
CA ALA A 49 -2.85 22.04 -16.26
C ALA A 49 -2.39 21.68 -17.67
N GLY A 50 -2.94 20.63 -18.28
CA GLY A 50 -2.49 20.14 -19.58
C GLY A 50 -1.09 19.51 -19.55
N GLU A 51 -0.57 19.16 -18.38
CA GLU A 51 0.75 18.53 -18.23
C GLU A 51 0.75 17.06 -18.62
N VAL A 52 -0.40 16.37 -18.48
CA VAL A 52 -0.58 14.96 -18.82
C VAL A 52 -1.93 14.71 -19.51
N ASP A 53 -1.95 13.67 -20.34
CA ASP A 53 -3.13 13.25 -21.11
C ASP A 53 -3.86 12.08 -20.43
N GLY A 54 -3.33 11.57 -19.33
CA GLY A 54 -3.93 10.50 -18.53
C GLY A 54 -2.97 9.84 -17.56
N ALA A 55 -3.47 8.85 -16.85
CA ALA A 55 -2.68 8.12 -15.87
C ALA A 55 -2.97 6.62 -15.88
N VAL A 56 -1.93 5.82 -15.67
CA VAL A 56 -2.08 4.38 -15.44
C VAL A 56 -2.64 4.15 -14.04
N CYS A 57 -3.81 3.53 -13.98
CA CYS A 57 -4.52 3.25 -12.75
C CYS A 57 -5.10 1.83 -12.74
N LEU A 58 -5.59 1.39 -11.58
CA LEU A 58 -6.32 0.13 -11.44
C LEU A 58 -7.78 0.40 -11.13
N VAL A 59 -8.68 -0.07 -11.99
CA VAL A 59 -10.12 -0.18 -11.71
C VAL A 59 -10.45 -1.59 -11.23
N SER A 60 -11.66 -1.82 -10.73
CA SER A 60 -12.14 -3.18 -10.44
C SER A 60 -12.36 -3.94 -11.73
N ASP A 61 -12.00 -5.22 -11.75
CA ASP A 61 -12.29 -6.10 -12.87
C ASP A 61 -13.78 -6.49 -12.84
N GLU A 62 -14.43 -6.50 -13.99
CA GLU A 62 -15.86 -6.75 -14.12
C GLU A 62 -16.22 -8.25 -13.96
N THR A 63 -15.27 -9.13 -14.24
CA THR A 63 -15.48 -10.58 -14.21
C THR A 63 -15.04 -11.24 -12.91
N THR A 64 -14.09 -10.60 -12.23
CA THR A 64 -13.53 -11.11 -10.97
C THR A 64 -13.42 -9.97 -9.97
N PHE A 65 -14.48 -9.75 -9.22
CA PHE A 65 -14.74 -8.59 -8.36
C PHE A 65 -13.67 -8.24 -7.31
N TRP A 66 -12.67 -9.08 -7.03
CA TRP A 66 -11.51 -8.72 -6.20
C TRP A 66 -10.25 -8.38 -7.00
N LYS A 67 -10.25 -8.60 -8.32
CA LYS A 67 -9.11 -8.26 -9.19
C LYS A 67 -9.11 -6.79 -9.55
N GLY A 68 -7.89 -6.29 -9.84
CA GLY A 68 -7.70 -5.02 -10.52
C GLY A 68 -7.49 -5.24 -12.02
N LYS A 69 -8.12 -4.41 -12.84
CA LYS A 69 -7.86 -4.25 -14.27
C LYS A 69 -7.06 -2.96 -14.45
N VAL A 70 -5.94 -3.02 -15.17
CA VAL A 70 -5.15 -1.83 -15.48
C VAL A 70 -5.78 -1.09 -16.65
N ILE A 71 -5.85 0.24 -16.53
CA ILE A 71 -6.33 1.16 -17.57
C ILE A 71 -5.41 2.39 -17.63
N ILE A 72 -5.53 3.13 -18.73
CA ILE A 72 -5.11 4.53 -18.83
C ILE A 72 -6.35 5.40 -18.62
N ALA A 73 -6.50 5.94 -17.41
CA ALA A 73 -7.59 6.85 -17.07
C ALA A 73 -7.33 8.25 -17.68
N ARG A 74 -8.32 8.82 -18.38
CA ARG A 74 -8.25 10.12 -19.06
C ARG A 74 -9.32 11.10 -18.59
N THR A 75 -10.24 10.64 -17.75
CA THR A 75 -11.35 11.45 -17.24
C THR A 75 -11.41 11.39 -15.72
N ARG A 76 -12.10 12.38 -15.12
CA ARG A 76 -12.37 12.38 -13.69
C ARG A 76 -13.10 11.09 -13.25
N ASP A 77 -14.11 10.67 -14.00
CA ASP A 77 -14.92 9.50 -13.67
C ASP A 77 -14.10 8.21 -13.69
N GLU A 78 -13.21 8.04 -14.65
CA GLU A 78 -12.28 6.89 -14.70
C GLU A 78 -11.31 6.90 -13.51
N LEU A 79 -10.84 8.08 -13.08
CA LEU A 79 -10.00 8.22 -11.89
C LEU A 79 -10.79 7.93 -10.61
N PHE A 80 -12.07 8.30 -10.54
CA PHE A 80 -12.94 7.95 -9.42
C PHE A 80 -13.23 6.44 -9.37
N ALA A 81 -13.44 5.79 -10.49
CA ALA A 81 -13.56 4.33 -10.58
C ALA A 81 -12.28 3.60 -10.11
N ALA A 82 -11.11 4.26 -10.25
CA ALA A 82 -9.84 3.74 -9.79
C ALA A 82 -9.60 3.92 -8.27
N LEU A 83 -10.43 4.69 -7.56
CA LEU A 83 -10.31 4.89 -6.12
C LEU A 83 -10.39 3.58 -5.34
N LYS A 84 -9.99 3.62 -4.09
CA LYS A 84 -9.87 2.51 -3.14
C LYS A 84 -8.75 1.52 -3.48
N SER A 85 -8.13 0.98 -2.43
CA SER A 85 -6.99 0.07 -2.56
C SER A 85 -7.40 -1.30 -3.09
N LYS A 86 -6.67 -1.80 -4.09
CA LYS A 86 -6.79 -3.15 -4.64
C LYS A 86 -5.54 -3.93 -4.25
N TYR A 87 -5.68 -4.87 -3.30
CA TYR A 87 -4.54 -5.60 -2.73
C TYR A 87 -4.18 -6.88 -3.49
N ALA A 88 -5.10 -7.35 -4.35
CA ALA A 88 -4.83 -8.50 -5.21
C ALA A 88 -3.71 -8.17 -6.20
N ILE A 89 -2.85 -9.16 -6.43
CA ILE A 89 -1.74 -9.01 -7.38
C ILE A 89 -2.27 -8.73 -8.79
N THR A 90 -1.74 -7.68 -9.43
CA THR A 90 -2.14 -7.26 -10.77
C THR A 90 -0.91 -6.99 -11.64
N ALA A 91 -0.96 -7.42 -12.91
CA ALA A 91 0.10 -7.22 -13.88
C ALA A 91 0.07 -5.80 -14.48
N THR A 92 0.26 -4.78 -13.64
CA THR A 92 0.14 -3.36 -14.05
C THR A 92 1.07 -3.00 -15.21
N ASN A 93 2.28 -3.59 -15.26
CA ASN A 93 3.26 -3.30 -16.31
C ASN A 93 2.85 -3.86 -17.70
N ALA A 94 1.81 -4.67 -17.80
CA ALA A 94 1.26 -5.10 -19.08
C ALA A 94 0.74 -3.92 -19.93
N ILE A 95 0.43 -2.77 -19.30
CA ILE A 95 -0.02 -1.53 -19.96
C ILE A 95 1.06 -0.86 -20.82
N PHE A 96 2.34 -1.24 -20.69
CA PHE A 96 3.43 -0.57 -21.41
C PHE A 96 3.27 -0.64 -22.92
N SER A 97 2.73 -1.72 -23.47
CA SER A 97 2.44 -1.85 -24.90
C SER A 97 1.41 -0.80 -25.36
N GLU A 98 0.40 -0.52 -24.55
CA GLU A 98 -0.60 0.50 -24.84
C GLU A 98 -0.01 1.91 -24.74
N ILE A 99 0.83 2.19 -23.72
CA ILE A 99 1.56 3.46 -23.61
C ILE A 99 2.46 3.67 -24.84
N ILE A 100 3.15 2.62 -25.31
CA ILE A 100 4.02 2.69 -26.49
C ILE A 100 3.23 2.89 -27.77
N ALA A 101 2.02 2.35 -27.87
CA ALA A 101 1.17 2.47 -29.06
C ALA A 101 0.43 3.81 -29.13
N THR A 102 0.03 4.38 -27.97
CA THR A 102 -0.85 5.56 -27.90
C THR A 102 -0.03 6.81 -27.58
N PRO A 103 0.05 7.82 -28.49
CA PRO A 103 0.66 9.10 -28.18
C PRO A 103 0.04 9.79 -26.97
N GLY A 104 0.87 10.46 -26.19
CA GLY A 104 0.44 11.18 -25.00
C GLY A 104 1.51 11.19 -23.91
N ARG A 105 1.23 11.97 -22.86
CA ARG A 105 2.06 12.09 -21.64
C ARG A 105 1.29 11.48 -20.47
N TYR A 106 1.91 10.57 -19.75
CA TYR A 106 1.21 9.76 -18.77
C TYR A 106 1.85 9.83 -17.39
N VAL A 107 1.03 9.79 -16.36
CA VAL A 107 1.45 9.45 -15.01
C VAL A 107 1.41 7.93 -14.86
N PHE A 108 2.50 7.31 -14.39
CA PHE A 108 2.51 5.89 -14.08
C PHE A 108 2.37 5.68 -12.56
N VAL A 109 1.20 5.20 -12.13
CA VAL A 109 0.96 4.83 -10.72
C VAL A 109 1.19 3.34 -10.56
N GLY A 110 2.05 2.97 -9.63
CA GLY A 110 2.40 1.56 -9.41
C GLY A 110 2.88 1.25 -8.00
N LEU A 111 3.04 -0.04 -7.72
CA LEU A 111 3.76 -0.50 -6.55
C LEU A 111 5.28 -0.33 -6.76
N PRO A 112 6.12 -0.28 -5.70
CA PRO A 112 7.57 -0.10 -5.86
C PRO A 112 8.19 -1.06 -6.88
N CYS A 113 7.85 -2.34 -6.84
CA CYS A 113 8.38 -3.32 -7.81
C CYS A 113 7.90 -3.09 -9.25
N GLN A 114 6.74 -2.45 -9.43
CA GLN A 114 6.23 -2.07 -10.75
C GLN A 114 6.95 -0.84 -11.30
N ILE A 115 7.30 0.11 -10.42
CA ILE A 115 8.18 1.24 -10.76
C ILE A 115 9.57 0.75 -11.15
N HIS A 116 10.15 -0.21 -10.41
CA HIS A 116 11.41 -0.85 -10.82
C HIS A 116 11.31 -1.47 -12.21
N GLY A 117 10.21 -2.19 -12.47
CA GLY A 117 9.94 -2.79 -13.79
C GLY A 117 9.79 -1.74 -14.89
N PHE A 118 9.11 -0.62 -14.59
CA PHE A 118 9.01 0.51 -15.51
C PHE A 118 10.40 1.07 -15.87
N HIS A 119 11.22 1.37 -14.88
CA HIS A 119 12.58 1.92 -15.17
C HIS A 119 13.43 0.97 -16.00
N LYS A 120 13.38 -0.34 -15.72
CA LYS A 120 14.09 -1.33 -16.55
C LYS A 120 13.58 -1.36 -17.99
N ALA A 121 12.25 -1.30 -18.18
CA ALA A 121 11.67 -1.24 -19.52
C ALA A 121 11.99 0.07 -20.26
N ALA A 122 11.98 1.20 -19.56
CA ALA A 122 12.28 2.53 -20.09
C ALA A 122 13.74 2.65 -20.56
N LEU A 123 14.68 1.93 -19.94
CA LEU A 123 16.06 1.84 -20.43
C LEU A 123 16.17 1.19 -21.82
N LEU A 124 15.23 0.30 -22.15
CA LEU A 124 15.21 -0.45 -23.41
C LEU A 124 14.25 0.15 -24.44
N ASN A 125 13.35 1.05 -24.02
CA ASN A 125 12.34 1.63 -24.90
C ASN A 125 12.21 3.15 -24.66
N LYS A 126 12.76 3.92 -25.59
CA LYS A 126 12.79 5.39 -25.54
C LYS A 126 11.38 6.01 -25.55
N VAL A 127 10.45 5.45 -26.34
CA VAL A 127 9.07 5.94 -26.40
C VAL A 127 8.38 5.81 -25.06
N LEU A 128 8.53 4.67 -24.39
CA LEU A 128 8.02 4.47 -23.04
C LEU A 128 8.61 5.47 -22.04
N ALA A 129 9.93 5.69 -22.13
CA ALA A 129 10.64 6.63 -21.26
C ALA A 129 10.18 8.09 -21.43
N GLU A 130 9.87 8.50 -22.67
CA GLU A 130 9.41 9.86 -23.00
C GLU A 130 7.95 10.09 -22.65
N ARG A 131 7.10 9.06 -22.79
CA ARG A 131 5.66 9.19 -22.54
C ARG A 131 5.26 9.13 -21.07
N VAL A 132 6.03 8.47 -20.23
CA VAL A 132 5.81 8.49 -18.77
C VAL A 132 6.55 9.67 -18.17
N VAL A 133 5.84 10.75 -17.94
CA VAL A 133 6.40 12.01 -17.45
C VAL A 133 6.47 12.13 -15.93
N LEU A 134 5.72 11.31 -15.20
CA LEU A 134 5.75 11.25 -13.74
C LEU A 134 5.51 9.82 -13.27
N THR A 135 6.25 9.40 -12.25
CA THR A 135 6.03 8.12 -11.56
C THR A 135 5.55 8.34 -10.14
N ILE A 136 4.46 7.65 -9.74
CA ILE A 136 3.93 7.68 -8.38
C ILE A 136 3.94 6.26 -7.82
N ALA A 137 4.70 6.03 -6.76
CA ALA A 137 4.68 4.75 -6.05
C ALA A 137 3.68 4.77 -4.90
N LEU A 138 2.90 3.70 -4.76
CA LEU A 138 2.10 3.45 -3.57
C LEU A 138 2.91 2.64 -2.56
N PHE A 139 2.93 3.04 -1.28
CA PHE A 139 3.58 2.26 -0.23
C PHE A 139 3.07 0.83 -0.21
N CYS A 140 3.97 -0.12 -0.11
CA CYS A 140 3.66 -1.53 -0.29
C CYS A 140 4.41 -2.41 0.70
N HIS A 141 3.68 -3.10 1.59
CA HIS A 141 4.24 -4.15 2.43
C HIS A 141 4.39 -5.47 1.65
N ALA A 142 3.31 -5.89 0.96
CA ALA A 142 3.25 -7.03 0.05
C ALA A 142 1.99 -6.93 -0.82
N ALA A 143 1.89 -7.74 -1.88
CA ALA A 143 0.63 -8.02 -2.57
C ALA A 143 -0.02 -9.28 -1.98
N VAL A 144 -1.27 -9.53 -2.32
CA VAL A 144 -2.03 -10.72 -1.92
C VAL A 144 -2.34 -11.56 -3.17
N ASP A 145 -2.09 -12.86 -3.09
CA ASP A 145 -2.49 -13.82 -4.09
C ASP A 145 -4.03 -13.86 -4.22
N HIS A 146 -4.54 -14.05 -5.42
CA HIS A 146 -5.98 -14.12 -5.71
C HIS A 146 -6.71 -15.18 -4.90
N GLN A 147 -6.04 -16.29 -4.57
CA GLN A 147 -6.63 -17.38 -3.81
C GLN A 147 -7.12 -16.94 -2.43
N GLY A 148 -6.44 -15.99 -1.77
CA GLY A 148 -6.88 -15.47 -0.47
C GLY A 148 -8.24 -14.78 -0.55
N PHE A 149 -8.50 -14.05 -1.63
CA PHE A 149 -9.81 -13.43 -1.85
C PHE A 149 -10.88 -14.45 -2.24
N ARG A 150 -10.51 -15.49 -3.00
CA ARG A 150 -11.43 -16.58 -3.32
C ARG A 150 -11.90 -17.29 -2.04
N VAL A 151 -10.98 -17.59 -1.12
CA VAL A 151 -11.36 -18.21 0.17
C VAL A 151 -12.29 -17.29 0.97
N ILE A 152 -12.08 -15.98 0.98
CA ILE A 152 -13.01 -15.03 1.61
C ILE A 152 -14.39 -15.11 0.94
N TRP A 153 -14.42 -15.15 -0.40
CA TRP A 153 -15.67 -15.27 -1.14
C TRP A 153 -16.42 -16.56 -0.80
N ASP A 154 -15.74 -17.68 -0.75
CA ASP A 154 -16.31 -18.98 -0.43
C ASP A 154 -16.89 -19.03 1.01
N THR A 155 -16.56 -18.05 1.86
CA THR A 155 -17.13 -17.91 3.21
C THR A 155 -18.33 -16.96 3.29
N LEU A 156 -18.70 -16.28 2.20
CA LEU A 156 -19.90 -15.44 2.17
C LEU A 156 -21.16 -16.32 2.11
N PRO A 157 -22.28 -15.85 2.68
CA PRO A 157 -23.58 -16.50 2.43
C PRO A 157 -23.88 -16.57 0.93
N ASP A 158 -24.42 -17.68 0.46
CA ASP A 158 -24.68 -17.92 -0.97
C ASP A 158 -25.47 -16.79 -1.64
N GLU A 159 -26.49 -16.27 -0.95
CA GLU A 159 -27.32 -15.15 -1.43
C GLU A 159 -26.52 -13.85 -1.60
N ILE A 160 -25.50 -13.61 -0.75
CA ILE A 160 -24.61 -12.47 -0.84
C ILE A 160 -23.58 -12.70 -1.94
N ALA A 161 -22.97 -13.89 -1.99
CA ALA A 161 -21.98 -14.23 -2.99
C ALA A 161 -22.54 -14.07 -4.42
N LYS A 162 -23.76 -14.53 -4.67
CA LYS A 162 -24.42 -14.43 -6.00
C LYS A 162 -24.69 -13.01 -6.46
N ARG A 163 -24.90 -12.09 -5.52
CA ARG A 163 -25.21 -10.67 -5.80
C ARG A 163 -23.99 -9.75 -5.75
N SER A 164 -22.85 -10.26 -5.33
CA SER A 164 -21.67 -9.42 -5.16
C SER A 164 -21.01 -9.09 -6.50
N VAL A 165 -20.70 -7.81 -6.71
CA VAL A 165 -20.10 -7.29 -7.94
C VAL A 165 -18.71 -6.71 -7.73
N ARG A 166 -18.35 -6.34 -6.48
CA ARG A 166 -17.05 -5.74 -6.18
C ARG A 166 -16.63 -5.96 -4.73
N TYR A 167 -15.35 -6.28 -4.52
CA TYR A 167 -14.72 -6.28 -3.19
C TYR A 167 -14.07 -4.92 -2.92
N ILE A 168 -14.45 -4.28 -1.85
CA ILE A 168 -13.89 -2.99 -1.43
C ILE A 168 -13.13 -3.22 -0.11
N SER A 169 -11.82 -3.08 -0.19
CA SER A 169 -10.95 -3.39 0.96
C SER A 169 -11.13 -2.44 2.15
N ARG A 170 -11.56 -1.19 1.90
CA ARG A 170 -11.65 -0.14 2.92
C ARG A 170 -12.89 0.73 2.71
N VAL A 171 -13.90 0.48 3.51
CA VAL A 171 -15.15 1.25 3.55
C VAL A 171 -15.27 1.93 4.91
N GLY A 172 -15.69 3.19 4.91
CA GLY A 172 -15.85 4.01 6.12
C GLY A 172 -14.54 4.69 6.56
N LYS A 173 -14.59 5.34 7.72
CA LYS A 173 -13.46 6.09 8.30
C LYS A 173 -12.23 5.20 8.52
N HIS A 174 -11.05 5.82 8.37
CA HIS A 174 -9.76 5.11 8.56
C HIS A 174 -9.73 4.34 9.90
N PRO A 175 -9.28 3.09 9.92
CA PRO A 175 -8.73 2.26 8.84
C PRO A 175 -9.77 1.61 7.93
N GLY A 176 -11.06 1.82 8.17
CA GLY A 176 -12.15 1.23 7.44
C GLY A 176 -12.33 -0.28 7.69
N SER A 177 -13.29 -0.87 6.99
CA SER A 177 -13.55 -2.31 7.03
C SER A 177 -13.76 -2.86 5.62
N PRO A 178 -13.44 -4.14 5.35
CA PRO A 178 -13.72 -4.76 4.07
C PRO A 178 -15.22 -5.00 3.90
N CYS A 179 -15.70 -4.73 2.69
CA CYS A 179 -17.08 -4.98 2.27
C CYS A 179 -17.09 -5.61 0.88
N VAL A 180 -18.17 -6.28 0.54
CA VAL A 180 -18.55 -6.54 -0.84
C VAL A 180 -19.69 -5.62 -1.23
N GLU A 181 -19.67 -5.11 -2.45
CA GLU A 181 -20.76 -4.35 -3.03
C GLU A 181 -21.67 -5.29 -3.81
N LEU A 182 -22.96 -5.16 -3.60
CA LEU A 182 -23.98 -5.95 -4.27
C LEU A 182 -24.44 -5.26 -5.55
N ASP A 183 -25.15 -5.98 -6.37
CA ASP A 183 -25.73 -5.52 -7.65
C ASP A 183 -26.67 -4.30 -7.56
N ASP A 184 -27.25 -4.06 -6.38
CA ASP A 184 -28.08 -2.88 -6.06
C ASP A 184 -27.28 -1.73 -5.40
N GLY A 185 -25.95 -1.82 -5.33
CA GLY A 185 -25.09 -0.84 -4.66
C GLY A 185 -25.02 -0.98 -3.13
N THR A 186 -25.73 -1.92 -2.54
CA THR A 186 -25.68 -2.17 -1.08
C THR A 186 -24.29 -2.69 -0.68
N LEU A 187 -23.73 -2.15 0.41
CA LEU A 187 -22.45 -2.59 0.96
C LEU A 187 -22.66 -3.62 2.08
N TYR A 188 -22.28 -4.87 1.79
CA TYR A 188 -22.32 -5.94 2.77
C TYR A 188 -20.95 -6.11 3.44
N PRO A 189 -20.84 -5.96 4.78
CA PRO A 189 -19.56 -6.13 5.49
C PRO A 189 -19.10 -7.58 5.49
N VAL A 190 -17.80 -7.79 5.27
CA VAL A 190 -17.19 -9.11 5.47
C VAL A 190 -16.96 -9.31 6.97
N TYR A 191 -17.50 -10.39 7.53
CA TYR A 191 -17.41 -10.73 8.95
C TYR A 191 -16.39 -11.85 9.18
N PHE A 192 -15.74 -11.83 10.34
CA PHE A 192 -15.09 -13.01 10.91
C PHE A 192 -16.10 -13.76 11.76
N GLY A 193 -16.34 -15.04 11.48
CA GLY A 193 -17.35 -15.86 12.16
C GLY A 193 -18.80 -15.55 11.79
N HIS A 194 -19.03 -15.01 10.58
CA HIS A 194 -20.38 -14.70 10.07
C HIS A 194 -21.22 -13.86 11.04
N LYS A 195 -22.50 -14.18 11.21
CA LYS A 195 -23.43 -13.41 12.06
C LYS A 195 -23.07 -13.38 13.55
N LYS A 196 -22.34 -14.39 14.04
CA LYS A 196 -21.93 -14.48 15.47
C LYS A 196 -20.56 -13.86 15.73
N GLY A 197 -19.84 -13.48 14.68
CA GLY A 197 -18.49 -12.95 14.75
C GLY A 197 -18.42 -11.44 14.93
N TYR A 198 -17.33 -10.89 14.47
CA TYR A 198 -17.12 -9.44 14.49
C TYR A 198 -16.68 -8.92 13.12
N ARG A 199 -16.95 -7.62 12.90
CA ARG A 199 -16.52 -6.91 11.71
C ARG A 199 -15.03 -6.56 11.84
N PRO A 200 -14.13 -7.11 10.99
CA PRO A 200 -12.72 -6.77 11.04
C PRO A 200 -12.48 -5.37 10.51
N THR A 201 -11.41 -4.75 10.99
CA THR A 201 -10.82 -3.62 10.28
C THR A 201 -10.10 -4.08 9.03
N SER A 202 -9.94 -3.20 8.04
CA SER A 202 -9.15 -3.49 6.84
C SER A 202 -7.71 -3.92 7.16
N ILE A 203 -7.11 -3.34 8.21
CA ILE A 203 -5.77 -3.69 8.66
C ILE A 203 -5.73 -5.13 9.22
N GLU A 204 -6.73 -5.56 9.96
CA GLU A 204 -6.79 -6.92 10.48
C GLU A 204 -6.92 -7.93 9.35
N MET A 205 -7.82 -7.68 8.40
CA MET A 205 -8.00 -8.53 7.23
C MET A 205 -6.72 -8.62 6.40
N ILE A 206 -6.15 -7.48 6.03
CA ILE A 206 -4.98 -7.47 5.12
C ILE A 206 -3.72 -8.05 5.79
N ASN A 207 -3.54 -7.85 7.09
CA ASN A 207 -2.43 -8.45 7.82
C ASN A 207 -2.53 -9.98 7.91
N MET A 208 -3.74 -10.53 7.98
CA MET A 208 -3.97 -11.97 7.91
C MET A 208 -3.68 -12.50 6.50
N LEU A 209 -4.20 -11.83 5.48
CA LEU A 209 -3.96 -12.20 4.08
C LEU A 209 -2.47 -12.13 3.71
N TYR A 210 -1.73 -11.12 4.16
CA TYR A 210 -0.28 -11.04 3.92
C TYR A 210 0.48 -12.24 4.51
N ARG A 211 0.09 -12.73 5.69
CA ARG A 211 0.77 -13.89 6.29
C ARG A 211 0.51 -15.20 5.56
N LEU A 212 -0.64 -15.32 4.91
CA LEU A 212 -1.06 -16.56 4.27
C LEU A 212 -0.87 -16.56 2.75
N TYR A 213 -0.96 -15.39 2.12
CA TYR A 213 -1.07 -15.28 0.66
C TYR A 213 -0.08 -14.29 0.03
N THR A 214 1.02 -13.98 0.71
CA THR A 214 2.08 -13.18 0.08
C THR A 214 2.78 -13.98 -1.02
N PRO A 215 2.83 -13.48 -2.27
CA PRO A 215 3.58 -14.11 -3.35
C PRO A 215 5.08 -14.22 -3.02
N LYS A 216 5.71 -15.32 -3.43
CA LYS A 216 7.15 -15.60 -3.17
C LYS A 216 8.05 -14.41 -3.55
N ARG A 217 7.81 -13.76 -4.69
CA ARG A 217 8.57 -12.59 -5.15
C ARG A 217 8.51 -11.40 -4.18
N CYS A 218 7.43 -11.26 -3.39
CA CYS A 218 7.33 -10.20 -2.40
C CYS A 218 8.24 -10.45 -1.19
N MET A 219 8.70 -11.69 -0.98
CA MET A 219 9.58 -12.04 0.12
C MET A 219 11.01 -11.52 -0.09
N THR A 220 11.45 -11.36 -1.33
CA THR A 220 12.77 -10.79 -1.69
C THR A 220 12.70 -9.29 -2.02
N CYS A 221 11.52 -8.67 -2.01
CA CYS A 221 11.36 -7.25 -2.29
C CYS A 221 11.73 -6.42 -1.05
N PHE A 222 12.69 -5.51 -1.19
CA PHE A 222 13.17 -4.64 -0.10
C PHE A 222 12.47 -3.27 -0.04
N ASP A 223 11.99 -2.78 -1.19
CA ASP A 223 11.43 -1.43 -1.31
C ASP A 223 9.97 -1.39 -0.82
N ALA A 224 9.75 -0.72 0.30
CA ALA A 224 8.42 -0.52 0.88
C ALA A 224 7.82 0.83 0.52
N LEU A 225 8.67 1.83 0.33
CA LEU A 225 8.28 3.24 0.27
C LEU A 225 8.52 3.88 -1.09
N GLY A 226 8.74 3.07 -2.16
CA GLY A 226 8.87 3.56 -3.51
C GLY A 226 10.11 4.42 -3.74
N GLU A 227 11.29 3.88 -3.42
CA GLU A 227 12.57 4.61 -3.47
C GLU A 227 12.93 5.14 -4.85
N PHE A 228 12.38 4.56 -5.90
CA PHE A 228 12.72 4.87 -7.29
C PHE A 228 11.62 5.63 -8.05
N ALA A 229 10.57 6.09 -7.36
CA ALA A 229 9.54 6.93 -7.95
C ALA A 229 9.86 8.43 -7.81
N ASP A 230 9.21 9.27 -8.59
CA ASP A 230 9.27 10.73 -8.41
C ASP A 230 8.55 11.15 -7.13
N ILE A 231 7.39 10.54 -6.88
CA ILE A 231 6.55 10.74 -5.69
C ILE A 231 6.21 9.36 -5.12
N ALA A 232 6.26 9.22 -3.81
CA ALA A 232 5.78 8.00 -3.16
C ALA A 232 4.73 8.35 -2.10
N VAL A 233 3.62 7.62 -2.07
CA VAL A 233 2.42 7.97 -1.28
C VAL A 233 1.91 6.78 -0.48
N GLY A 234 1.48 7.04 0.74
CA GLY A 234 0.81 6.05 1.58
C GLY A 234 0.05 6.66 2.74
N ASP A 235 -0.49 5.80 3.61
CA ASP A 235 -1.12 6.25 4.85
C ASP A 235 -0.06 6.77 5.84
N PRO A 236 -0.34 7.84 6.59
CA PRO A 236 0.57 8.36 7.61
C PRO A 236 0.52 7.50 8.87
N TRP A 237 1.41 6.52 9.00
CA TRP A 237 1.59 5.74 10.22
C TRP A 237 2.49 6.49 11.21
N MET A 238 1.98 7.61 11.69
CA MET A 238 2.58 8.47 12.70
C MET A 238 1.47 9.01 13.62
N PRO A 239 1.79 9.53 14.82
CA PRO A 239 0.81 10.26 15.63
C PRO A 239 0.22 11.42 14.82
N PRO A 240 -1.11 11.65 14.90
CA PRO A 240 -1.70 12.83 14.27
C PRO A 240 -1.09 14.12 14.86
N PRO A 241 -0.95 15.16 14.06
CA PRO A 241 -0.58 16.48 14.56
C PRO A 241 -1.53 16.95 15.68
N GLU A 242 -1.00 17.56 16.72
CA GLU A 242 -1.79 17.97 17.90
C GLU A 242 -2.86 19.01 17.57
N ASP A 243 -2.60 19.85 16.58
CA ASP A 243 -3.43 20.94 16.10
C ASP A 243 -4.43 20.53 15.00
N ASP A 244 -4.40 19.29 14.54
CA ASP A 244 -5.27 18.82 13.45
C ASP A 244 -6.34 17.84 13.92
N ILE A 245 -7.47 18.42 14.34
CA ILE A 245 -8.66 17.65 14.72
C ILE A 245 -9.28 16.86 13.56
N ARG A 246 -8.97 17.21 12.30
CA ARG A 246 -9.48 16.59 11.08
C ARG A 246 -8.57 15.51 10.53
N PHE A 247 -7.45 15.19 11.18
CA PHE A 247 -6.53 14.15 10.74
C PHE A 247 -7.23 12.82 10.45
N LYS A 248 -8.26 12.49 11.24
CA LYS A 248 -9.12 11.31 11.08
C LYS A 248 -10.04 11.34 9.84
N ASP A 249 -10.19 12.50 9.20
CA ASP A 249 -10.97 12.63 7.96
C ASP A 249 -10.17 12.17 6.72
N GLY A 250 -8.93 11.81 6.92
CA GLY A 250 -8.02 11.23 5.94
C GLY A 250 -6.93 12.19 5.48
N TRP A 251 -5.69 11.78 5.72
CA TRP A 251 -4.49 12.41 5.20
C TRP A 251 -3.65 11.37 4.49
N SER A 252 -2.93 11.76 3.46
CA SER A 252 -1.89 10.98 2.82
C SER A 252 -0.53 11.46 3.26
N PHE A 253 0.43 10.55 3.39
CA PHE A 253 1.84 10.88 3.55
C PHE A 253 2.53 10.77 2.20
N GLY A 254 3.20 11.84 1.77
CA GLY A 254 3.92 11.92 0.50
C GLY A 254 5.40 12.16 0.70
N LEU A 255 6.22 11.38 -0.02
CA LEU A 255 7.67 11.57 -0.16
C LEU A 255 7.95 12.04 -1.60
N TYR A 256 8.50 13.24 -1.74
CA TYR A 256 8.89 13.85 -3.01
C TYR A 256 10.39 13.67 -3.17
N ARG A 257 10.81 12.97 -4.23
CA ARG A 257 12.16 12.45 -4.37
C ARG A 257 12.97 13.14 -5.46
N THR A 258 12.30 13.69 -6.46
CA THR A 258 12.94 14.30 -7.64
C THR A 258 12.46 15.72 -7.84
N ASN A 259 13.22 16.52 -8.62
CA ASN A 259 12.79 17.85 -9.04
C ASN A 259 11.46 17.84 -9.80
N ARG A 260 11.14 16.74 -10.48
CA ARG A 260 9.87 16.56 -11.18
C ARG A 260 8.73 16.44 -10.16
N GLY A 261 8.91 15.61 -9.13
CA GLY A 261 7.96 15.50 -8.02
C GLY A 261 7.75 16.82 -7.30
N LEU A 262 8.83 17.57 -6.99
CA LEU A 262 8.74 18.87 -6.33
C LEU A 262 7.98 19.92 -7.17
N ARG A 263 8.24 19.99 -8.49
CA ARG A 263 7.49 20.88 -9.40
C ARG A 263 6.01 20.53 -9.43
N THR A 264 5.69 19.24 -9.46
CA THR A 264 4.29 18.80 -9.38
C THR A 264 3.63 19.24 -8.07
N LEU A 265 4.33 19.15 -6.93
CA LEU A 265 3.79 19.65 -5.66
C LEU A 265 3.51 21.15 -5.71
N SER A 266 4.44 21.94 -6.23
CA SER A 266 4.26 23.40 -6.36
C SER A 266 3.06 23.74 -7.25
N LEU A 267 2.93 23.09 -8.40
CA LEU A 267 1.78 23.26 -9.31
C LEU A 267 0.45 23.03 -8.57
N LEU A 268 0.34 21.93 -7.81
CA LEU A 268 -0.90 21.58 -7.09
C LEU A 268 -1.20 22.53 -5.93
N GLN A 269 -0.18 23.10 -5.30
CA GLN A 269 -0.36 24.14 -4.27
C GLN A 269 -0.82 25.45 -4.88
N GLU A 270 -0.27 25.87 -6.02
CA GLU A 270 -0.67 27.07 -6.77
C GLU A 270 -2.13 26.97 -7.27
N GLN A 271 -2.54 25.79 -7.72
CA GLN A 271 -3.93 25.50 -8.10
C GLN A 271 -4.89 25.42 -6.90
N GLY A 272 -4.38 25.36 -5.66
CA GLY A 272 -5.19 25.11 -4.49
C GLY A 272 -5.82 23.70 -4.45
N ALA A 273 -5.29 22.74 -5.24
CA ALA A 273 -5.81 21.37 -5.35
C ALA A 273 -5.52 20.51 -4.10
N LEU A 274 -4.48 20.88 -3.35
CA LEU A 274 -4.03 20.19 -2.14
C LEU A 274 -3.95 21.12 -0.95
N GLN A 275 -4.42 20.67 0.19
CA GLN A 275 -3.98 21.19 1.47
C GLN A 275 -2.74 20.39 1.90
N VAL A 276 -1.64 21.11 2.12
CA VAL A 276 -0.33 20.52 2.42
C VAL A 276 0.14 20.98 3.78
N ARG A 277 0.66 20.05 4.57
CA ARG A 277 1.42 20.31 5.79
C ARG A 277 2.79 19.67 5.63
N GLU A 278 3.83 20.47 5.68
CA GLU A 278 5.19 19.98 5.71
C GLU A 278 5.47 19.27 7.04
N VAL A 279 6.23 18.21 6.98
CA VAL A 279 6.74 17.49 8.15
C VAL A 279 8.26 17.58 8.16
N THR A 280 8.84 17.62 9.34
CA THR A 280 10.29 17.61 9.48
C THR A 280 10.88 16.32 8.92
N ARG A 281 12.16 16.35 8.52
CA ARG A 281 12.86 15.14 8.06
C ARG A 281 12.80 14.02 9.10
N LYS A 282 12.91 14.35 10.39
CA LYS A 282 12.81 13.38 11.49
C LYS A 282 11.44 12.71 11.56
N GLU A 283 10.37 13.47 11.42
CA GLU A 283 8.99 12.95 11.38
C GLU A 283 8.77 12.11 10.14
N GLY A 284 9.24 12.58 8.98
CA GLY A 284 9.21 11.83 7.73
C GLY A 284 9.88 10.47 7.84
N LEU A 285 11.08 10.42 8.43
CA LEU A 285 11.81 9.18 8.68
C LEU A 285 11.15 8.28 9.74
N ALA A 286 10.38 8.82 10.66
CA ALA A 286 9.62 8.03 11.64
C ALA A 286 8.35 7.42 11.06
N CYS A 287 7.75 8.09 10.06
CA CYS A 287 6.53 7.63 9.41
C CYS A 287 6.78 6.33 8.63
N ASN A 288 5.95 5.33 8.84
CA ASN A 288 6.04 4.02 8.17
C ASN A 288 7.36 3.23 8.40
N ARG A 289 8.24 3.68 9.28
CA ARG A 289 9.56 3.09 9.51
C ARG A 289 9.49 1.60 9.84
N LEU A 290 8.60 1.18 10.74
CA LEU A 290 8.47 -0.22 11.15
C LEU A 290 8.13 -1.13 9.97
N MET A 291 7.21 -0.71 9.11
CA MET A 291 6.84 -1.47 7.90
C MET A 291 8.04 -1.62 6.95
N ALA A 292 8.79 -0.54 6.74
CA ALA A 292 9.94 -0.55 5.86
C ALA A 292 11.09 -1.40 6.41
N GLU A 293 11.39 -1.29 7.72
CA GLU A 293 12.39 -2.13 8.40
C GLU A 293 12.04 -3.62 8.32
N GLU A 294 10.80 -3.99 8.62
CA GLU A 294 10.35 -5.39 8.55
C GLU A 294 10.51 -5.96 7.13
N LYS A 295 10.12 -5.20 6.13
CA LYS A 295 10.25 -5.62 4.72
C LYS A 295 11.71 -5.80 4.32
N ARG A 296 12.60 -4.86 4.66
CA ARG A 296 14.04 -4.96 4.39
C ARG A 296 14.69 -6.14 5.11
N LEU A 297 14.43 -6.32 6.38
CA LEU A 297 14.96 -7.45 7.14
C LEU A 297 14.52 -8.80 6.55
N ARG A 298 13.25 -8.90 6.14
CA ARG A 298 12.75 -10.09 5.47
C ARG A 298 13.45 -10.32 4.13
N ALA A 299 13.53 -9.30 3.29
CA ALA A 299 14.18 -9.40 1.99
C ALA A 299 15.65 -9.80 2.10
N ARG A 300 16.41 -9.15 2.98
CA ARG A 300 17.82 -9.48 3.25
C ARG A 300 17.99 -10.95 3.63
N ARG A 301 17.18 -11.44 4.60
CA ARG A 301 17.21 -12.84 5.01
C ARG A 301 16.90 -13.81 3.85
N MET A 302 15.88 -13.49 3.05
CA MET A 302 15.47 -14.36 1.96
C MET A 302 16.50 -14.37 0.82
N ILE A 303 17.00 -13.20 0.42
CA ILE A 303 18.00 -13.06 -0.66
C ILE A 303 19.29 -13.79 -0.26
N THR A 304 19.83 -13.55 0.95
CA THR A 304 21.07 -14.18 1.38
C THR A 304 20.93 -15.70 1.47
N ARG A 305 19.82 -16.19 2.03
CA ARG A 305 19.53 -17.62 2.09
C ARG A 305 19.42 -18.26 0.70
N ASP A 306 18.76 -17.59 -0.24
CA ASP A 306 18.55 -18.12 -1.59
C ASP A 306 19.86 -18.08 -2.38
N LEU A 307 20.72 -17.07 -2.21
CA LEU A 307 22.07 -17.03 -2.74
C LEU A 307 22.95 -18.17 -2.20
N GLU A 308 22.93 -18.44 -0.90
CA GLU A 308 23.66 -19.56 -0.28
C GLU A 308 23.23 -20.93 -0.84
N LYS A 309 22.00 -21.04 -1.32
CA LYS A 309 21.46 -22.26 -1.96
C LYS A 309 21.64 -22.31 -3.47
N GLY A 310 22.28 -21.32 -4.08
CA GLY A 310 22.39 -21.20 -5.52
C GLY A 310 21.06 -20.95 -6.24
N ALA A 311 20.02 -20.49 -5.51
CA ALA A 311 18.74 -20.19 -6.10
C ALA A 311 18.74 -18.79 -6.74
N PRO A 312 17.96 -18.57 -7.81
CA PRO A 312 17.89 -17.27 -8.46
C PRO A 312 17.26 -16.21 -7.55
N VAL A 313 17.91 -15.05 -7.46
CA VAL A 313 17.44 -13.88 -6.71
C VAL A 313 17.31 -12.68 -7.64
N PRO A 314 16.44 -11.70 -7.30
CA PRO A 314 16.37 -10.45 -8.06
C PRO A 314 17.70 -9.70 -7.96
N GLU A 315 18.17 -9.20 -9.10
CA GLU A 315 19.34 -8.34 -9.15
C GLU A 315 18.95 -6.88 -8.90
N TYR A 316 19.41 -6.35 -7.78
CA TYR A 316 19.17 -4.96 -7.36
C TYR A 316 20.39 -4.06 -7.50
N HIS A 317 21.53 -4.58 -8.01
CA HIS A 317 22.81 -3.89 -8.04
C HIS A 317 23.25 -3.37 -6.66
N MET A 318 22.87 -4.11 -5.61
CA MET A 318 23.17 -3.84 -4.22
C MET A 318 23.70 -5.11 -3.56
N PHE A 319 24.60 -4.95 -2.60
CA PHE A 319 25.03 -6.05 -1.75
C PHE A 319 24.09 -6.18 -0.54
N PHE A 320 23.59 -7.37 -0.29
CA PHE A 320 22.76 -7.68 0.88
C PHE A 320 23.52 -8.58 1.84
N SER A 321 23.83 -8.08 3.03
CA SER A 321 24.34 -8.90 4.12
C SER A 321 23.21 -9.59 4.88
N ALA A 322 23.46 -10.79 5.41
CA ALA A 322 22.49 -11.46 6.28
C ALA A 322 22.23 -10.62 7.55
N PRO A 323 20.94 -10.52 8.00
CA PRO A 323 20.65 -9.86 9.26
C PRO A 323 21.38 -10.50 10.44
N ARG A 324 21.91 -9.70 11.38
CA ARG A 324 22.64 -10.16 12.56
C ARG A 324 21.96 -9.75 13.86
N GLY A 325 22.31 -10.39 14.98
CA GLY A 325 21.81 -10.04 16.31
C GLY A 325 20.28 -10.03 16.40
N ILE A 326 19.72 -9.00 17.01
CA ILE A 326 18.26 -8.81 17.15
C ILE A 326 17.57 -8.73 15.78
N GLY A 327 18.25 -8.18 14.77
CA GLY A 327 17.73 -8.14 13.40
C GLY A 327 17.50 -9.55 12.81
N ALA A 328 18.40 -10.49 13.06
CA ALA A 328 18.25 -11.88 12.62
C ALA A 328 17.04 -12.55 13.30
N VAL A 329 16.81 -12.32 14.58
CA VAL A 329 15.66 -12.85 15.33
C VAL A 329 14.36 -12.26 14.77
N LYS A 330 14.30 -10.95 14.57
CA LYS A 330 13.13 -10.29 13.96
C LYS A 330 12.84 -10.80 12.54
N ALA A 331 13.88 -10.95 11.72
CA ALA A 331 13.75 -11.46 10.37
C ALA A 331 13.29 -12.92 10.35
N ALA A 332 13.79 -13.76 11.25
CA ALA A 332 13.37 -15.15 11.42
C ALA A 332 11.89 -15.25 11.85
N ALA A 333 11.50 -14.48 12.86
CA ALA A 333 10.12 -14.43 13.33
C ALA A 333 9.15 -13.94 12.22
N ASN A 334 9.52 -12.91 11.45
CA ASN A 334 8.74 -12.43 10.32
C ASN A 334 8.63 -13.52 9.24
N ALA A 335 9.73 -14.17 8.86
CA ALA A 335 9.72 -15.24 7.88
C ALA A 335 8.85 -16.44 8.35
N PHE A 336 8.90 -16.78 9.63
CA PHE A 336 8.05 -17.83 10.20
C PHE A 336 6.56 -17.49 10.08
N THR A 337 6.16 -16.23 10.34
CA THR A 337 4.74 -15.82 10.19
C THR A 337 4.24 -15.88 8.75
N HIS A 338 5.14 -15.94 7.75
CA HIS A 338 4.82 -16.09 6.34
C HIS A 338 5.06 -17.52 5.82
N SER A 339 5.43 -18.46 6.68
CA SER A 339 5.77 -19.85 6.23
C SER A 339 4.61 -20.55 5.53
N LEU A 340 3.38 -20.29 5.97
CA LEU A 340 2.17 -20.88 5.37
C LEU A 340 1.94 -20.46 3.91
N CYS A 341 2.53 -19.34 3.44
CA CYS A 341 2.46 -18.95 2.04
C CYS A 341 3.05 -20.00 1.08
N PHE A 342 3.94 -20.87 1.59
CA PHE A 342 4.59 -21.92 0.79
C PHE A 342 3.81 -23.24 0.76
N PHE A 343 2.70 -23.35 1.49
CA PHE A 343 1.87 -24.56 1.63
C PHE A 343 0.41 -24.27 1.25
N PRO A 344 0.05 -24.26 -0.07
CA PRO A 344 -1.27 -23.83 -0.55
C PRO A 344 -2.45 -24.52 0.15
N GLN A 345 -2.44 -25.86 0.25
CA GLN A 345 -3.55 -26.61 0.85
C GLN A 345 -3.74 -26.28 2.33
N LEU A 346 -2.64 -26.10 3.06
CA LEU A 346 -2.68 -25.80 4.49
C LEU A 346 -3.14 -24.36 4.73
N ARG A 347 -2.65 -23.37 3.94
CA ARG A 347 -3.02 -21.97 4.10
C ARG A 347 -4.51 -21.73 3.88
N ASP A 348 -5.10 -22.38 2.86
CA ASP A 348 -6.53 -22.23 2.53
C ASP A 348 -7.41 -22.79 3.66
N GLY A 349 -7.07 -23.97 4.18
CA GLY A 349 -7.73 -24.54 5.34
C GLY A 349 -7.60 -23.70 6.62
N VAL A 350 -6.41 -23.13 6.87
CA VAL A 350 -6.18 -22.22 8.00
C VAL A 350 -7.02 -20.94 7.86
N LEU A 351 -7.08 -20.32 6.67
CA LEU A 351 -7.91 -19.13 6.47
C LEU A 351 -9.39 -19.44 6.65
N SER A 352 -9.91 -20.50 6.01
CA SER A 352 -11.31 -20.94 6.15
C SER A 352 -11.67 -21.19 7.61
N PHE A 353 -10.78 -21.88 8.35
CA PHE A 353 -10.98 -22.09 9.79
C PHE A 353 -11.03 -20.78 10.57
N LEU A 354 -10.06 -19.86 10.35
CA LEU A 354 -10.02 -18.58 11.06
C LEU A 354 -11.24 -17.69 10.79
N LEU A 355 -11.84 -17.82 9.60
CA LEU A 355 -13.05 -17.08 9.22
C LEU A 355 -14.33 -17.74 9.72
N SER A 356 -14.30 -19.03 10.11
CA SER A 356 -15.46 -19.77 10.59
C SER A 356 -15.90 -19.37 12.00
N GLU A 357 -17.08 -19.82 12.40
CA GLU A 357 -17.60 -19.65 13.78
C GLU A 357 -16.70 -20.30 14.85
N TRP A 358 -15.87 -21.27 14.48
CA TRP A 358 -14.96 -21.97 15.38
C TRP A 358 -13.61 -21.27 15.53
N GLY A 359 -13.13 -20.65 14.45
CA GLY A 359 -11.80 -20.04 14.40
C GLY A 359 -11.77 -18.56 14.77
N TYR A 360 -12.84 -17.79 14.46
CA TYR A 360 -12.82 -16.34 14.71
C TYR A 360 -12.54 -15.95 16.17
N PRO A 361 -12.90 -16.74 17.21
CA PRO A 361 -12.57 -16.37 18.59
C PRO A 361 -11.07 -16.15 18.80
N LEU A 362 -10.20 -16.88 18.09
CA LEU A 362 -8.75 -16.67 18.14
C LEU A 362 -8.36 -15.29 17.60
N LEU A 363 -8.97 -14.86 16.49
CA LEU A 363 -8.77 -13.53 15.92
C LEU A 363 -9.29 -12.44 16.86
N TYR A 364 -10.44 -12.66 17.48
CA TYR A 364 -11.02 -11.77 18.46
C TYR A 364 -10.13 -11.59 19.70
N LEU A 365 -9.64 -12.69 20.28
CA LEU A 365 -8.68 -12.66 21.40
C LEU A 365 -7.41 -11.90 21.04
N ASN A 366 -6.86 -12.14 19.84
CA ASN A 366 -5.70 -11.39 19.35
C ASN A 366 -6.00 -9.89 19.22
N ARG A 367 -7.19 -9.52 18.76
CA ARG A 367 -7.66 -8.12 18.70
C ARG A 367 -7.71 -7.51 20.11
N GLN A 368 -8.32 -8.18 21.09
CA GLN A 368 -8.41 -7.70 22.46
C GLN A 368 -7.02 -7.51 23.08
N ARG A 369 -6.12 -8.48 22.86
CA ARG A 369 -4.71 -8.38 23.30
C ARG A 369 -4.00 -7.16 22.68
N ARG A 370 -4.22 -6.86 21.42
CA ARG A 370 -3.64 -5.68 20.74
C ARG A 370 -4.21 -4.38 21.31
N ILE A 371 -5.51 -4.30 21.54
CA ILE A 371 -6.17 -3.14 22.16
C ILE A 371 -5.62 -2.92 23.57
N ALA A 372 -5.50 -3.97 24.38
CA ALA A 372 -4.94 -3.88 25.72
C ALA A 372 -3.49 -3.38 25.72
N LYS A 373 -2.66 -3.91 24.81
CA LYS A 373 -1.27 -3.41 24.64
C LYS A 373 -1.22 -1.94 24.22
N PHE A 374 -2.10 -1.51 23.33
CA PHE A 374 -2.17 -0.12 22.90
C PHE A 374 -2.56 0.79 24.06
N ARG A 375 -3.62 0.44 24.81
CA ARG A 375 -4.06 1.19 25.99
C ARG A 375 -2.98 1.29 27.06
N PHE A 376 -2.25 0.19 27.31
CA PHE A 376 -1.14 0.18 28.25
C PHE A 376 0.02 1.09 27.82
N ARG A 377 0.35 1.10 26.53
CA ARG A 377 1.39 1.99 25.98
C ARG A 377 0.97 3.45 26.07
N ASP A 378 -0.30 3.77 25.74
CA ASP A 378 -0.84 5.13 25.84
C ASP A 378 -0.82 5.60 27.30
N PHE A 379 -1.28 4.76 28.22
CA PHE A 379 -1.20 5.04 29.66
C PHE A 379 0.25 5.30 30.11
N LYS A 380 1.19 4.43 29.76
CA LYS A 380 2.61 4.60 30.07
C LYS A 380 3.17 5.91 29.52
N SER A 381 2.82 6.24 28.27
CA SER A 381 3.22 7.51 27.61
C SER A 381 2.68 8.73 28.36
N LYS A 382 1.41 8.71 28.77
CA LYS A 382 0.77 9.78 29.55
C LYS A 382 1.43 9.93 30.93
N VAL A 383 1.67 8.83 31.63
CA VAL A 383 2.36 8.84 32.95
C VAL A 383 3.78 9.39 32.81
N THR A 384 4.55 8.95 31.80
CA THR A 384 5.89 9.46 31.57
C THR A 384 5.88 10.95 31.24
N ARG A 385 4.93 11.42 30.42
CA ARG A 385 4.77 12.85 30.09
C ARG A 385 4.43 13.67 31.34
N ASN A 386 3.54 13.19 32.18
CA ASN A 386 3.15 13.88 33.42
C ASN A 386 4.24 13.90 34.49
N LEU A 387 5.09 12.85 34.56
CA LEU A 387 6.17 12.76 35.55
C LEU A 387 7.48 13.44 35.11
N PHE A 388 7.75 13.45 33.79
CA PHE A 388 9.03 13.94 33.22
C PHE A 388 8.89 15.04 32.18
N GLY A 389 7.69 15.48 31.85
CA GLY A 389 7.36 16.44 30.77
C GLY A 389 7.16 17.88 31.22
N ARG A 390 7.86 18.31 32.29
CA ARG A 390 8.06 19.75 32.59
C ARG A 390 9.57 20.01 32.52
N LYS A 391 10.07 20.12 31.29
CA LYS A 391 11.29 20.91 30.99
C LYS A 391 11.20 21.38 29.56
#